data_0b1fe16079998071423b6d6d7f9fc797
#
_entry.id   0b1fe16079998071423b6d6d7f9fc797
#
_cell.length_a   1.000
_cell.length_b   1.000
_cell.length_c   1.000
_cell.angle_alpha   90.00
_cell.angle_beta   90.00
_cell.angle_gamma   90.00
#
_symmetry.space_group_name_H-M   'P 1'
#
loop_
_entity.id
_entity.type
_entity.pdbx_description
1 polymer ?
#
loop_
_entity_poly.entity_id
_entity_poly.type
_entity_poly.pdbx_seq_one_letter_code
_entity_poly.pdbx_strand_id
1 'polypeptide(L)'
;MTQRVEHTTVMDRLAIDDLVTGYAIAVDDGDWAAYRALFVPDGHVDYRSAGGIAGSADAVADWLDEMMRRFPVRQHLIVNRRIGVALRDGGAPGDTATVQADYLNPMHLAGPHDAPPGASAGASAAPNYTCAGRYVFAARRAAEGWRLTEVVVHEKWRQLLPAHA
;
A
#
# COMPACT_ATOMS: atom_id res chain seq x y z
N MET A 1 32.46 15.35 6.83
CA MET A 1 31.82 14.00 6.72
C MET A 1 30.33 14.03 7.09
N THR A 2 29.91 14.79 8.05
CA THR A 2 28.53 14.87 8.60
C THR A 2 27.49 15.29 7.54
N GLN A 3 27.75 16.36 6.79
CA GLN A 3 26.77 16.92 5.84
C GLN A 3 26.38 15.99 4.67
N ARG A 4 27.30 15.14 4.20
CA ARG A 4 27.04 14.17 3.12
C ARG A 4 26.15 13.01 3.60
N VAL A 5 26.33 12.55 4.82
CA VAL A 5 25.50 11.50 5.46
C VAL A 5 24.09 12.03 5.71
N GLU A 6 23.95 13.26 6.17
CA GLU A 6 22.64 13.89 6.38
C GLU A 6 21.86 14.04 5.08
N HIS A 7 22.52 14.46 3.99
CA HIS A 7 21.89 14.60 2.66
C HIS A 7 21.44 13.23 2.12
N THR A 8 22.27 12.20 2.20
CA THR A 8 21.91 10.83 1.78
C THR A 8 20.69 10.34 2.57
N THR A 9 20.65 10.56 3.88
CA THR A 9 19.52 10.15 4.73
C THR A 9 18.22 10.87 4.34
N VAL A 10 18.27 12.14 3.96
CA VAL A 10 17.09 12.89 3.50
C VAL A 10 16.57 12.31 2.18
N MET A 11 17.45 12.07 1.22
CA MET A 11 17.10 11.50 -0.08
C MET A 11 16.52 10.09 0.08
N ASP A 12 17.06 9.29 1.00
CA ASP A 12 16.54 7.97 1.32
C ASP A 12 15.13 8.03 1.91
N ARG A 13 14.89 8.98 2.82
CA ARG A 13 13.54 9.16 3.39
C ARG A 13 12.52 9.56 2.32
N LEU A 14 12.87 10.43 1.39
CA LEU A 14 12.02 10.79 0.27
C LEU A 14 11.74 9.59 -0.64
N ALA A 15 12.77 8.83 -1.00
CA ALA A 15 12.61 7.64 -1.84
C ALA A 15 11.74 6.55 -1.16
N ILE A 16 11.86 6.37 0.15
CA ILE A 16 11.03 5.45 0.91
C ILE A 16 9.60 5.97 1.03
N ASP A 17 9.41 7.28 1.19
CA ASP A 17 8.09 7.90 1.22
C ASP A 17 7.36 7.75 -0.13
N ASP A 18 8.09 7.95 -1.22
CA ASP A 18 7.59 7.72 -2.59
C ASP A 18 7.22 6.24 -2.81
N LEU A 19 8.01 5.29 -2.27
CA LEU A 19 7.71 3.86 -2.33
C LEU A 19 6.37 3.53 -1.65
N VAL A 20 6.11 4.09 -0.46
CA VAL A 20 4.84 3.90 0.27
C VAL A 20 3.67 4.59 -0.45
N THR A 21 3.91 5.75 -1.04
CA THR A 21 2.90 6.46 -1.85
C THR A 21 2.58 5.68 -3.12
N GLY A 22 3.59 5.17 -3.82
CA GLY A 22 3.44 4.32 -5.00
C GLY A 22 2.63 3.05 -4.71
N TYR A 23 2.79 2.48 -3.52
CA TYR A 23 1.99 1.35 -3.07
C TYR A 23 0.49 1.67 -3.03
N ALA A 24 0.09 2.79 -2.40
CA ALA A 24 -1.30 3.22 -2.35
C ALA A 24 -1.87 3.47 -3.76
N ILE A 25 -1.14 4.20 -4.60
CA ILE A 25 -1.55 4.54 -5.96
C ILE A 25 -1.72 3.28 -6.81
N ALA A 26 -0.77 2.34 -6.76
CA ALA A 26 -0.83 1.11 -7.54
C ALA A 26 -2.08 0.27 -7.19
N VAL A 27 -2.44 0.19 -5.91
CA VAL A 27 -3.66 -0.51 -5.47
C VAL A 27 -4.93 0.23 -5.91
N ASP A 28 -4.97 1.56 -5.76
CA ASP A 28 -6.13 2.38 -6.12
C ASP A 28 -6.39 2.34 -7.62
N ASP A 29 -5.34 2.42 -8.43
CA ASP A 29 -5.43 2.39 -9.89
C ASP A 29 -5.58 0.96 -10.45
N GLY A 30 -5.32 -0.07 -9.65
CA GLY A 30 -5.28 -1.46 -10.09
C GLY A 30 -4.09 -1.74 -11.00
N ASP A 31 -3.01 -0.97 -10.86
CA ASP A 31 -1.76 -1.18 -11.61
C ASP A 31 -0.90 -2.25 -10.90
N TRP A 32 -1.25 -3.50 -11.19
CA TRP A 32 -0.58 -4.63 -10.56
C TRP A 32 0.84 -4.84 -11.07
N ALA A 33 1.19 -4.30 -12.23
CA ALA A 33 2.58 -4.28 -12.71
C ALA A 33 3.42 -3.31 -11.87
N ALA A 34 2.92 -2.09 -11.65
CA ALA A 34 3.54 -1.12 -10.76
C ALA A 34 3.62 -1.65 -9.32
N TYR A 35 2.55 -2.28 -8.80
CA TYR A 35 2.55 -2.91 -7.48
C TYR A 35 3.70 -3.92 -7.32
N ARG A 36 3.83 -4.88 -8.25
CA ARG A 36 4.91 -5.89 -8.21
C ARG A 36 6.30 -5.27 -8.28
N ALA A 37 6.47 -4.21 -9.07
CA ALA A 37 7.75 -3.52 -9.23
C ALA A 37 8.23 -2.81 -7.95
N LEU A 38 7.34 -2.58 -6.97
CA LEU A 38 7.74 -2.02 -5.68
C LEU A 38 8.52 -3.01 -4.80
N PHE A 39 8.40 -4.30 -5.06
CA PHE A 39 8.95 -5.35 -4.21
C PHE A 39 10.27 -5.91 -4.73
N VAL A 40 11.04 -6.48 -3.82
CA VAL A 40 12.11 -7.43 -4.17
C VAL A 40 11.48 -8.74 -4.67
N PRO A 41 12.21 -9.58 -5.44
CA PRO A 41 11.65 -10.84 -5.99
C PRO A 41 11.09 -11.80 -4.93
N ASP A 42 11.64 -11.76 -3.72
CA ASP A 42 11.23 -12.57 -2.55
C ASP A 42 10.33 -11.78 -1.58
N GLY A 43 9.69 -10.70 -2.04
CA GLY A 43 8.81 -9.85 -1.23
C GLY A 43 7.60 -10.59 -0.68
N HIS A 44 7.23 -10.28 0.55
CA HIS A 44 6.12 -10.92 1.27
C HIS A 44 5.06 -9.91 1.70
N VAL A 45 3.79 -10.34 1.71
CA VAL A 45 2.67 -9.48 2.14
C VAL A 45 1.73 -10.29 3.04
N ASP A 46 1.26 -9.68 4.13
CA ASP A 46 0.32 -10.28 5.07
C ASP A 46 -0.90 -9.38 5.30
N TYR A 47 -2.04 -9.76 4.71
CA TYR A 47 -3.34 -9.10 4.88
C TYR A 47 -4.32 -9.86 5.75
N ARG A 48 -3.88 -10.90 6.45
CA ARG A 48 -4.79 -11.77 7.24
C ARG A 48 -5.59 -11.01 8.29
N SER A 49 -5.03 -9.97 8.91
CA SER A 49 -5.76 -9.15 9.89
C SER A 49 -6.93 -8.39 9.28
N ALA A 50 -6.87 -8.10 7.97
CA ALA A 50 -7.93 -7.46 7.19
C ALA A 50 -8.84 -8.48 6.47
N GLY A 51 -8.76 -9.76 6.82
CA GLY A 51 -9.55 -10.82 6.19
C GLY A 51 -9.02 -11.28 4.83
N GLY A 52 -7.78 -10.90 4.49
CA GLY A 52 -7.11 -11.31 3.27
C GLY A 52 -6.20 -12.53 3.45
N ILE A 53 -5.22 -12.63 2.57
CA ILE A 53 -4.23 -13.71 2.52
C ILE A 53 -2.85 -13.23 2.95
N ALA A 54 -1.94 -14.16 3.18
CA ALA A 54 -0.51 -13.92 3.28
C ALA A 54 0.23 -14.76 2.24
N GLY A 55 1.29 -14.20 1.64
CA GLY A 55 2.07 -14.88 0.62
C GLY A 55 3.08 -13.99 -0.06
N SER A 56 3.64 -14.45 -1.18
CA SER A 56 4.51 -13.62 -2.02
C SER A 56 3.77 -12.39 -2.53
N ALA A 57 4.50 -11.31 -2.82
CA ALA A 57 3.92 -10.09 -3.40
C ALA A 57 3.14 -10.39 -4.69
N ASP A 58 3.60 -11.34 -5.51
CA ASP A 58 2.92 -11.76 -6.74
C ASP A 58 1.57 -12.43 -6.44
N ALA A 59 1.54 -13.41 -5.52
CA ALA A 59 0.31 -14.09 -5.15
C ALA A 59 -0.72 -13.14 -4.52
N VAL A 60 -0.25 -12.18 -3.72
CA VAL A 60 -1.13 -11.18 -3.12
C VAL A 60 -1.61 -10.17 -4.16
N ALA A 61 -0.80 -9.80 -5.17
CA ALA A 61 -1.23 -8.95 -6.28
C ALA A 61 -2.38 -9.61 -7.08
N ASP A 62 -2.29 -10.92 -7.37
CA ASP A 62 -3.34 -11.67 -8.07
C ASP A 62 -4.64 -11.71 -7.24
N TRP A 63 -4.51 -11.95 -5.93
CA TRP A 63 -5.64 -11.91 -5.01
C TRP A 63 -6.27 -10.50 -4.92
N LEU A 64 -5.45 -9.44 -4.86
CA LEU A 64 -5.93 -8.06 -4.85
C LEU A 64 -6.64 -7.71 -6.15
N ASP A 65 -6.13 -8.13 -7.31
CA ASP A 65 -6.81 -7.89 -8.60
C ASP A 65 -8.24 -8.43 -8.57
N GLU A 66 -8.45 -9.63 -8.04
CA GLU A 66 -9.79 -10.21 -7.91
C GLU A 66 -10.64 -9.46 -6.88
N MET A 67 -10.10 -9.21 -5.69
CA MET A 67 -10.83 -8.58 -4.59
C MET A 67 -11.20 -7.12 -4.88
N MET A 68 -10.31 -6.37 -5.51
CA MET A 68 -10.51 -4.95 -5.78
C MET A 68 -11.55 -4.69 -6.89
N ARG A 69 -11.91 -5.69 -7.70
CA ARG A 69 -13.05 -5.59 -8.64
C ARG A 69 -14.39 -5.33 -7.95
N ARG A 70 -14.49 -5.70 -6.67
CA ARG A 70 -15.69 -5.44 -5.86
C ARG A 70 -15.79 -3.99 -5.38
N PHE A 71 -14.72 -3.21 -5.53
CA PHE A 71 -14.62 -1.83 -5.07
C PHE A 71 -14.38 -0.89 -6.27
N PRO A 72 -15.44 -0.47 -6.98
CA PRO A 72 -15.30 0.45 -8.11
C PRO A 72 -14.78 1.84 -7.72
N VAL A 73 -14.97 2.24 -6.46
CA VAL A 73 -14.32 3.41 -5.86
C VAL A 73 -13.46 2.94 -4.70
N ARG A 74 -12.19 3.30 -4.73
CA ARG A 74 -11.22 2.94 -3.70
C ARG A 74 -10.21 4.06 -3.53
N GLN A 75 -9.85 4.31 -2.29
CA GLN A 75 -8.86 5.32 -1.95
C GLN A 75 -8.10 4.88 -0.71
N HIS A 76 -6.79 4.69 -0.86
CA HIS A 76 -5.89 4.33 0.23
C HIS A 76 -5.16 5.58 0.72
N LEU A 77 -5.59 6.12 1.86
CA LEU A 77 -4.91 7.21 2.55
C LEU A 77 -3.91 6.62 3.55
N ILE A 78 -2.63 6.71 3.22
CA ILE A 78 -1.54 6.24 4.10
C ILE A 78 -0.89 7.46 4.74
N VAL A 79 -1.11 7.63 6.03
CA VAL A 79 -0.78 8.83 6.79
C VAL A 79 0.08 8.52 8.02
N ASN A 80 0.52 9.55 8.76
CA ASN A 80 1.29 9.41 10.00
C ASN A 80 2.55 8.52 9.82
N ARG A 81 3.27 8.69 8.71
CA ARG A 81 4.40 7.86 8.33
C ARG A 81 5.60 8.11 9.25
N ARG A 82 6.04 7.08 9.93
CA ARG A 82 7.27 7.06 10.71
C ARG A 82 8.30 6.18 10.02
N ILE A 83 9.30 6.81 9.41
CA ILE A 83 10.34 6.13 8.64
C ILE A 83 11.60 5.99 9.51
N GLY A 84 12.08 4.77 9.71
CA GLY A 84 13.36 4.42 10.30
C GLY A 84 14.29 3.84 9.24
N VAL A 85 15.49 4.38 9.10
CA VAL A 85 16.50 3.89 8.15
C VAL A 85 17.70 3.37 8.92
N ALA A 86 18.13 2.17 8.61
CA ALA A 86 19.34 1.54 9.17
C ALA A 86 20.39 1.41 8.06
N LEU A 87 21.36 2.31 8.11
CA LEU A 87 22.49 2.31 7.18
C LEU A 87 23.58 1.38 7.73
N ARG A 88 24.02 0.40 6.91
CA ARG A 88 25.14 -0.48 7.24
C ARG A 88 26.45 0.10 6.74
N ASP A 89 26.48 0.57 5.47
CA ASP A 89 27.68 1.02 4.78
C ASP A 89 27.50 2.39 4.10
N GLY A 90 26.70 3.27 4.69
CA GLY A 90 26.62 4.68 4.24
C GLY A 90 25.92 4.90 2.90
N GLY A 91 24.92 4.11 2.55
CA GLY A 91 24.12 4.24 1.34
C GLY A 91 24.40 3.18 0.28
N ALA A 92 24.90 2.03 0.70
CA ALA A 92 25.19 0.89 -0.16
C ALA A 92 23.99 -0.09 -0.25
N PRO A 93 23.94 -0.97 -1.26
CA PRO A 93 22.99 -2.06 -1.29
C PRO A 93 23.05 -2.90 -0.01
N GLY A 94 21.87 -3.27 0.53
CA GLY A 94 21.74 -4.00 1.78
C GLY A 94 21.35 -3.16 2.99
N ASP A 95 21.34 -1.82 2.88
CA ASP A 95 20.68 -0.95 3.86
C ASP A 95 19.21 -1.31 3.99
N THR A 96 18.65 -1.16 5.18
CA THR A 96 17.24 -1.50 5.46
C THR A 96 16.47 -0.30 5.99
N ALA A 97 15.16 -0.34 5.79
CA ALA A 97 14.26 0.63 6.36
C ALA A 97 12.97 -0.02 6.85
N THR A 98 12.33 0.61 7.82
CA THR A 98 10.99 0.27 8.27
C THR A 98 10.10 1.51 8.25
N VAL A 99 8.84 1.34 7.84
CA VAL A 99 7.85 2.40 7.91
C VAL A 99 6.64 1.88 8.68
N GLN A 100 6.25 2.60 9.72
CA GLN A 100 4.95 2.46 10.34
C GLN A 100 4.07 3.60 9.85
N ALA A 101 2.89 3.28 9.34
CA ALA A 101 1.95 4.29 8.85
C ALA A 101 0.52 3.89 9.17
N ASP A 102 -0.29 4.82 9.63
CA ASP A 102 -1.72 4.58 9.77
C ASP A 102 -2.40 4.69 8.40
N TYR A 103 -3.49 3.95 8.21
CA TYR A 103 -4.29 4.05 6.99
C TYR A 103 -5.75 4.29 7.29
N LEU A 104 -6.40 4.95 6.36
CA LEU A 104 -7.85 5.11 6.28
C LEU A 104 -8.27 4.92 4.83
N ASN A 105 -9.05 3.89 4.55
CA ASN A 105 -9.43 3.50 3.20
C ASN A 105 -10.96 3.64 3.02
N PRO A 106 -11.45 4.82 2.63
CA PRO A 106 -12.82 4.98 2.20
C PRO A 106 -13.00 4.36 0.81
N MET A 107 -13.92 3.41 0.68
CA MET A 107 -14.17 2.67 -0.55
C MET A 107 -15.67 2.51 -0.80
N HIS A 108 -16.06 2.28 -2.04
CA HIS A 108 -17.41 1.86 -2.37
C HIS A 108 -17.42 0.37 -2.69
N LEU A 109 -18.09 -0.43 -1.87
CA LEU A 109 -18.35 -1.84 -2.15
C LEU A 109 -19.57 -1.93 -3.05
N ALA A 110 -19.39 -2.49 -4.24
CA ALA A 110 -20.47 -2.66 -5.23
C ALA A 110 -21.61 -3.52 -4.67
N GLY A 111 -22.82 -3.03 -4.81
CA GLY A 111 -24.05 -3.71 -4.44
C GLY A 111 -24.81 -4.23 -5.66
N PRO A 112 -25.88 -5.03 -5.45
CA PRO A 112 -26.67 -5.62 -6.55
C PRO A 112 -27.42 -4.57 -7.39
N HIS A 113 -27.53 -3.33 -6.92
CA HIS A 113 -28.22 -2.24 -7.62
C HIS A 113 -27.26 -1.22 -8.25
N ASP A 114 -25.94 -1.42 -8.12
CA ASP A 114 -24.96 -0.54 -8.74
C ASP A 114 -24.91 -0.79 -10.25
N ALA A 115 -24.65 0.28 -11.01
CA ALA A 115 -24.49 0.16 -12.45
C ALA A 115 -23.25 -0.72 -12.77
N PRO A 116 -23.29 -1.53 -13.83
CA PRO A 116 -22.16 -2.34 -14.22
C PRO A 116 -20.93 -1.47 -14.54
N PRO A 117 -19.71 -1.98 -14.31
CA PRO A 117 -18.48 -1.28 -14.65
C PRO A 117 -18.50 -0.80 -16.11
N GLY A 118 -18.28 0.50 -16.33
CA GLY A 118 -18.28 1.12 -17.66
C GLY A 118 -19.59 1.80 -18.07
N ALA A 119 -20.66 1.70 -17.32
CA ALA A 119 -21.79 2.59 -17.46
C ALA A 119 -21.34 4.01 -17.02
N SER A 120 -21.65 5.01 -17.84
CA SER A 120 -21.30 6.41 -17.50
C SER A 120 -21.84 6.72 -16.11
N ALA A 121 -20.94 6.93 -15.17
CA ALA A 121 -21.24 7.18 -13.78
C ALA A 121 -21.99 8.50 -13.64
N GLY A 122 -23.30 8.43 -13.70
CA GLY A 122 -24.13 9.44 -13.08
C GLY A 122 -24.00 9.27 -11.58
N ALA A 123 -23.48 10.30 -10.90
CA ALA A 123 -23.20 10.37 -9.48
C ALA A 123 -22.18 9.32 -9.00
N SER A 124 -20.98 9.77 -8.72
CA SER A 124 -19.95 9.01 -8.00
C SER A 124 -20.59 8.35 -6.78
N ALA A 125 -20.58 7.03 -6.72
CA ALA A 125 -21.05 6.32 -5.55
C ALA A 125 -20.18 6.73 -4.35
N ALA A 126 -20.79 7.37 -3.36
CA ALA A 126 -20.08 7.74 -2.13
C ALA A 126 -19.54 6.48 -1.44
N PRO A 127 -18.43 6.57 -0.71
CA PRO A 127 -17.92 5.45 0.06
C PRO A 127 -18.99 4.89 1.02
N ASN A 128 -19.23 3.60 0.94
CA ASN A 128 -20.12 2.87 1.86
C ASN A 128 -19.34 1.88 2.73
N TYR A 129 -18.08 1.64 2.42
CA TYR A 129 -17.16 0.80 3.19
C TYR A 129 -15.93 1.62 3.57
N THR A 130 -15.56 1.56 4.84
CA THR A 130 -14.32 2.20 5.32
C THR A 130 -13.59 1.24 6.24
N CYS A 131 -12.30 1.07 6.04
CA CYS A 131 -11.46 0.36 6.98
C CYS A 131 -10.24 1.21 7.36
N ALA A 132 -9.74 0.96 8.56
CA ALA A 132 -8.61 1.70 9.09
C ALA A 132 -7.71 0.82 9.97
N GLY A 133 -6.44 1.16 10.01
CA GLY A 133 -5.48 0.41 10.78
C GLY A 133 -4.07 0.95 10.63
N ARG A 134 -3.12 0.04 10.64
CA ARG A 134 -1.71 0.35 10.48
C ARG A 134 -1.07 -0.58 9.48
N TYR A 135 -0.28 -0.03 8.58
CA TYR A 135 0.70 -0.74 7.78
C TYR A 135 2.06 -0.74 8.48
N VAL A 136 2.76 -1.86 8.37
CA VAL A 136 4.19 -1.95 8.65
C VAL A 136 4.86 -2.38 7.35
N PHE A 137 5.71 -1.51 6.81
CA PHE A 137 6.51 -1.79 5.63
C PHE A 137 7.94 -2.07 6.07
N ALA A 138 8.55 -3.11 5.52
CA ALA A 138 9.99 -3.30 5.54
C ALA A 138 10.53 -3.10 4.12
N ALA A 139 11.68 -2.44 4.00
CA ALA A 139 12.32 -2.19 2.73
C ALA A 139 13.82 -2.44 2.80
N ARG A 140 14.41 -2.74 1.65
CA ARG A 140 15.85 -2.93 1.46
C ARG A 140 16.32 -2.10 0.27
N ARG A 141 17.52 -1.55 0.37
CA ARG A 141 18.18 -0.92 -0.76
C ARG A 141 18.71 -2.00 -1.69
N ALA A 142 18.17 -2.05 -2.91
CA ALA A 142 18.67 -2.82 -4.03
C ALA A 142 19.62 -1.98 -4.90
N ALA A 143 20.12 -2.53 -5.99
CA ALA A 143 21.00 -1.81 -6.93
C ALA A 143 20.27 -0.62 -7.59
N GLU A 144 18.98 -0.80 -7.89
CA GLU A 144 18.15 0.22 -8.56
C GLU A 144 17.38 1.12 -7.57
N GLY A 145 17.68 1.07 -6.26
CA GLY A 145 17.01 1.88 -5.24
C GLY A 145 16.27 1.05 -4.20
N TRP A 146 15.42 1.70 -3.44
CA TRP A 146 14.66 1.05 -2.38
C TRP A 146 13.55 0.15 -2.95
N ARG A 147 13.35 -1.03 -2.33
CA ARG A 147 12.28 -1.98 -2.65
C ARG A 147 11.71 -2.55 -1.37
N LEU A 148 10.40 -2.82 -1.39
CA LEU A 148 9.71 -3.48 -0.27
C LEU A 148 10.15 -4.94 -0.17
N THR A 149 10.45 -5.36 1.04
CA THR A 149 10.68 -6.77 1.40
C THR A 149 9.47 -7.39 2.08
N GLU A 150 8.71 -6.57 2.81
CA GLU A 150 7.52 -7.03 3.51
C GLU A 150 6.50 -5.91 3.68
N VAL A 151 5.22 -6.26 3.61
CA VAL A 151 4.10 -5.42 4.01
C VAL A 151 3.17 -6.21 4.92
N VAL A 152 2.93 -5.71 6.13
CA VAL A 152 1.99 -6.29 7.09
C VAL A 152 0.89 -5.30 7.40
N VAL A 153 -0.36 -5.76 7.30
CA VAL A 153 -1.55 -4.98 7.64
C VAL A 153 -2.01 -5.35 9.05
N HIS A 154 -2.27 -4.34 9.86
CA HIS A 154 -2.91 -4.45 11.16
C HIS A 154 -4.21 -3.65 11.14
N GLU A 155 -5.31 -4.30 10.74
CA GLU A 155 -6.61 -3.65 10.76
C GLU A 155 -7.05 -3.40 12.20
N LYS A 156 -7.55 -2.18 12.47
CA LYS A 156 -8.08 -1.80 13.78
C LYS A 156 -9.60 -1.82 13.81
N TRP A 157 -10.23 -1.38 12.73
CA TRP A 157 -11.68 -1.38 12.59
C TRP A 157 -12.08 -1.28 11.13
N ARG A 158 -13.32 -1.67 10.85
CA ARG A 158 -14.03 -1.45 9.58
C ARG A 158 -15.46 -1.10 9.80
N GLN A 159 -16.06 -0.40 8.86
CA GLN A 159 -17.46 -0.04 8.84
C GLN A 159 -18.02 -0.29 7.45
N LEU A 160 -19.18 -0.90 7.39
CA LEU A 160 -20.01 -0.99 6.19
C LEU A 160 -21.32 -0.26 6.48
N LEU A 161 -21.63 0.77 5.71
CA LEU A 161 -22.90 1.49 5.80
C LEU A 161 -23.97 0.66 5.07
N PRO A 162 -25.19 0.54 5.63
CA PRO A 162 -26.28 -0.09 4.92
C PRO A 162 -26.57 0.67 3.64
N ALA A 163 -26.93 -0.07 2.57
CA ALA A 163 -27.46 0.57 1.36
C ALA A 163 -28.69 1.40 1.76
N HIS A 164 -28.71 2.67 1.35
CA HIS A 164 -29.91 3.48 1.53
C HIS A 164 -31.02 2.86 0.71
N ALA A 165 -32.14 2.50 1.38
CA ALA A 165 -33.34 1.99 0.75
C ALA A 165 -34.05 3.08 -0.04
#